data_362ae072d8eaa8764b52f3552ab3bb23
#
_entry.id   362ae072d8eaa8764b52f3552ab3bb23
#
_cell.length_a   1.000
_cell.length_b   1.000
_cell.length_c   1.000
_cell.angle_alpha   90.00
_cell.angle_beta   90.00
_cell.angle_gamma   90.00
#
_symmetry.space_group_name_H-M   'P 1'
#
loop_
_entity.id
_entity.type
_entity.pdbx_description
1 polymer ?
#
loop_
_entity_poly.entity_id
_entity_poly.type
_entity_poly.pdbx_seq_one_letter_code
_entity_poly.pdbx_strand_id
1 'polypeptide(L)'
;MYTTSSYQLLDSSIKLQKAFASQISHLFDQAPALTRLHPFGSLMNGWSKVAEKSLDRIESKPDWAVEAVTTSGRSRPIKPEIILDKPFCTLTKFATTSKQKSAETVLIIAPMSGHYATLARNTVASLVPDCNVYVTDWKNARDVPVTAGSFNVDDFVDYLVEFITCLGPMTHVLAICQPAPLAAAAAARLARDNPAAMPKSLILMGGPVDPAANPSAVTDYARKTDIAQLQSTVIMPVADQYAGAGRLVYPGLVQLTAFMSMNATTHIEAFMRQIGAESDGTAHDEDRHNSCLLYTSPSPRD
;
A
#
# COMPACT_ATOMS: atom_id res chain seq x y z
N MET A 1 17.59 -15.68 -15.97
CA MET A 1 16.97 -16.46 -14.90
C MET A 1 17.52 -15.94 -13.57
N TYR A 2 16.73 -15.23 -12.80
CA TYR A 2 17.16 -14.76 -11.48
C TYR A 2 17.22 -15.95 -10.53
N THR A 3 18.29 -16.04 -9.79
CA THR A 3 18.48 -17.03 -8.73
C THR A 3 17.96 -16.48 -7.42
N THR A 4 17.69 -17.32 -6.43
CA THR A 4 17.36 -16.92 -5.05
C THR A 4 18.33 -15.85 -4.53
N SER A 5 19.59 -15.89 -5.01
CA SER A 5 20.62 -14.92 -4.68
C SER A 5 20.29 -13.47 -5.07
N SER A 6 19.52 -13.22 -6.13
CA SER A 6 19.17 -11.85 -6.56
C SER A 6 18.20 -11.19 -5.59
N TYR A 7 17.17 -11.91 -5.16
CA TYR A 7 16.25 -11.43 -4.12
C TYR A 7 16.98 -11.26 -2.78
N GLN A 8 17.83 -12.20 -2.43
CA GLN A 8 18.62 -12.15 -1.20
C GLN A 8 19.59 -10.97 -1.16
N LEU A 9 20.22 -10.65 -2.28
CA LEU A 9 21.08 -9.46 -2.40
C LEU A 9 20.29 -8.17 -2.23
N LEU A 10 19.11 -8.07 -2.87
CA LEU A 10 18.22 -6.92 -2.72
C LEU A 10 17.78 -6.75 -1.25
N ASP A 11 17.30 -7.80 -0.62
CA ASP A 11 16.85 -7.82 0.76
C ASP A 11 17.99 -7.47 1.74
N SER A 12 19.17 -8.04 1.54
CA SER A 12 20.36 -7.74 2.35
C SER A 12 20.82 -6.29 2.21
N SER A 13 20.74 -5.73 1.00
CA SER A 13 21.05 -4.32 0.74
C SER A 13 20.09 -3.39 1.48
N ILE A 14 18.78 -3.69 1.47
CA ILE A 14 17.79 -2.90 2.21
C ILE A 14 18.08 -2.94 3.71
N LYS A 15 18.32 -4.12 4.27
CA LYS A 15 18.64 -4.30 5.69
C LYS A 15 19.92 -3.57 6.11
N LEU A 16 20.95 -3.63 5.28
CA LEU A 16 22.21 -2.92 5.54
C LEU A 16 22.01 -1.40 5.52
N GLN A 17 21.30 -0.87 4.54
CA GLN A 17 21.01 0.56 4.45
C GLN A 17 20.18 1.04 5.64
N LYS A 18 19.17 0.25 6.07
CA LYS A 18 18.36 0.54 7.25
C LYS A 18 19.22 0.56 8.52
N ALA A 19 20.05 -0.46 8.74
CA ALA A 19 20.95 -0.52 9.89
C ALA A 19 21.90 0.68 9.93
N PHE A 20 22.45 1.09 8.79
CA PHE A 20 23.30 2.28 8.67
C PHE A 20 22.54 3.56 9.01
N ALA A 21 21.34 3.76 8.47
CA ALA A 21 20.49 4.91 8.76
C ALA A 21 20.13 4.97 10.26
N SER A 22 19.76 3.84 10.85
CA SER A 22 19.43 3.71 12.27
C SER A 22 20.63 4.04 13.18
N GLN A 23 21.82 3.57 12.85
CA GLN A 23 23.04 3.90 13.61
C GLN A 23 23.34 5.41 13.57
N ILE A 24 23.18 6.05 12.41
CA ILE A 24 23.36 7.51 12.28
C ILE A 24 22.30 8.24 13.11
N SER A 25 21.04 7.88 13.01
CA SER A 25 19.95 8.48 13.79
C SER A 25 20.22 8.36 15.28
N HIS A 26 20.61 7.19 15.75
CA HIS A 26 20.92 6.93 17.16
C HIS A 26 22.14 7.72 17.66
N LEU A 27 23.18 7.88 16.84
CA LEU A 27 24.33 8.72 17.15
C LEU A 27 23.92 10.18 17.42
N PHE A 28 23.07 10.74 16.58
CA PHE A 28 22.59 12.12 16.74
C PHE A 28 21.63 12.28 17.92
N ASP A 29 20.81 11.28 18.21
CA ASP A 29 19.92 11.30 19.38
C ASP A 29 20.71 11.23 20.70
N GLN A 30 21.85 10.51 20.75
CA GLN A 30 22.73 10.45 21.91
C GLN A 30 23.64 11.68 22.06
N ALA A 31 23.93 12.36 20.98
CA ALA A 31 24.81 13.53 20.96
C ALA A 31 24.14 14.75 20.30
N PRO A 32 23.07 15.31 20.93
CA PRO A 32 22.31 16.42 20.33
C PRO A 32 23.14 17.70 20.11
N ALA A 33 24.30 17.81 20.72
CA ALA A 33 25.25 18.89 20.45
C ALA A 33 25.76 18.85 18.99
N LEU A 34 25.88 17.66 18.38
CA LEU A 34 26.33 17.52 17.00
C LEU A 34 25.32 18.12 15.99
N THR A 35 24.03 18.08 16.30
CA THR A 35 22.98 18.69 15.47
C THR A 35 22.91 20.20 15.65
N ARG A 36 23.21 20.70 16.85
CA ARG A 36 23.12 22.14 17.18
C ARG A 36 24.34 22.94 16.70
N LEU A 37 25.51 22.31 16.59
CA LEU A 37 26.77 23.00 16.29
C LEU A 37 27.00 23.18 14.77
N HIS A 38 26.32 22.44 13.90
CA HIS A 38 26.55 22.53 12.47
C HIS A 38 25.29 22.19 11.66
N PRO A 39 24.91 23.01 10.65
CA PRO A 39 23.77 22.75 9.78
C PRO A 39 23.81 21.39 9.08
N PHE A 40 25.00 20.90 8.76
CA PHE A 40 25.21 19.58 8.18
C PHE A 40 24.82 18.45 9.13
N GLY A 41 25.07 18.60 10.44
CA GLY A 41 24.65 17.61 11.44
C GLY A 41 23.14 17.48 11.54
N SER A 42 22.41 18.60 11.54
CA SER A 42 20.95 18.62 11.50
C SER A 42 20.39 17.94 10.25
N LEU A 43 20.93 18.28 9.08
CA LEU A 43 20.54 17.67 7.81
C LEU A 43 20.78 16.16 7.78
N MET A 44 21.91 15.69 8.25
CA MET A 44 22.26 14.27 8.34
C MET A 44 21.32 13.51 9.30
N ASN A 45 20.97 14.12 10.43
CA ASN A 45 19.99 13.55 11.35
C ASN A 45 18.61 13.44 10.69
N GLY A 46 18.14 14.51 10.04
CA GLY A 46 16.88 14.48 9.31
C GLY A 46 16.87 13.41 8.21
N TRP A 47 17.95 13.34 7.42
CA TRP A 47 18.08 12.32 6.38
C TRP A 47 18.06 10.90 6.96
N SER A 48 18.80 10.64 8.04
CA SER A 48 18.87 9.29 8.64
C SER A 48 17.50 8.83 9.16
N LYS A 49 16.75 9.72 9.81
CA LYS A 49 15.38 9.43 10.29
C LYS A 49 14.41 9.13 9.14
N VAL A 50 14.46 9.92 8.08
CA VAL A 50 13.60 9.71 6.91
C VAL A 50 13.99 8.42 6.17
N ALA A 51 15.29 8.15 6.01
CA ALA A 51 15.78 6.93 5.37
C ALA A 51 15.39 5.68 6.17
N GLU A 52 15.59 5.68 7.49
CA GLU A 52 15.22 4.58 8.39
C GLU A 52 13.73 4.27 8.27
N LYS A 53 12.86 5.27 8.39
CA LYS A 53 11.40 5.11 8.28
C LYS A 53 10.96 4.62 6.90
N SER A 54 11.60 5.12 5.84
CA SER A 54 11.27 4.71 4.46
C SER A 54 11.64 3.26 4.22
N LEU A 55 12.80 2.82 4.70
CA LEU A 55 13.29 1.45 4.57
C LEU A 55 12.48 0.48 5.46
N ASP A 56 12.05 0.92 6.64
CA ASP A 56 11.19 0.15 7.53
C ASP A 56 9.86 -0.20 6.87
N ARG A 57 9.27 0.75 6.16
CA ARG A 57 8.01 0.54 5.40
C ARG A 57 8.14 -0.41 4.23
N ILE A 58 9.34 -0.58 3.67
CA ILE A 58 9.61 -1.58 2.63
C ILE A 58 9.71 -2.97 3.26
N GLU A 59 10.29 -3.06 4.45
CA GLU A 59 10.46 -4.32 5.16
C GLU A 59 9.20 -4.84 5.84
N SER A 60 8.45 -3.93 6.48
CA SER A 60 7.31 -4.26 7.32
C SER A 60 6.06 -3.47 6.95
N LYS A 61 4.90 -4.07 7.21
CA LYS A 61 3.63 -3.41 7.05
C LYS A 61 3.47 -2.31 8.09
N PRO A 62 3.21 -1.05 7.69
CA PRO A 62 2.90 0.02 8.62
C PRO A 62 1.58 -0.25 9.36
N ASP A 63 1.47 0.25 10.58
CA ASP A 63 0.20 0.26 11.30
C ASP A 63 -0.86 1.10 10.58
N TRP A 64 -2.10 0.71 10.75
CA TRP A 64 -3.23 1.48 10.24
C TRP A 64 -3.30 2.87 10.89
N ALA A 65 -2.91 3.01 12.16
CA ALA A 65 -2.93 4.25 12.94
C ALA A 65 -4.27 5.02 12.82
N VAL A 66 -5.38 4.27 12.73
CA VAL A 66 -6.74 4.79 12.75
C VAL A 66 -7.36 4.33 14.08
N GLU A 67 -7.01 5.02 15.16
CA GLU A 67 -7.40 4.64 16.53
C GLU A 67 -8.73 5.25 16.95
N ALA A 68 -9.06 6.41 16.43
CA ALA A 68 -10.32 7.10 16.72
C ALA A 68 -10.72 8.04 15.58
N VAL A 69 -12.03 8.28 15.48
CA VAL A 69 -12.60 9.33 14.62
C VAL A 69 -13.46 10.27 15.42
N THR A 70 -13.48 11.54 15.01
CA THR A 70 -14.35 12.54 15.63
C THR A 70 -15.66 12.64 14.87
N THR A 71 -16.77 12.28 15.53
CA THR A 71 -18.12 12.40 14.97
C THR A 71 -18.95 13.31 15.87
N SER A 72 -19.53 14.37 15.31
CA SER A 72 -20.33 15.34 16.07
C SER A 72 -19.61 15.89 17.32
N GLY A 73 -18.32 16.22 17.20
CA GLY A 73 -17.49 16.76 18.27
C GLY A 73 -17.07 15.75 19.36
N ARG A 74 -17.35 14.45 19.17
CA ARG A 74 -16.96 13.38 20.10
C ARG A 74 -15.97 12.43 19.44
N SER A 75 -14.84 12.20 20.09
CA SER A 75 -13.90 11.17 19.70
C SER A 75 -14.49 9.78 19.99
N ARG A 76 -14.47 8.91 18.99
CA ARG A 76 -14.95 7.53 19.08
C ARG A 76 -13.81 6.58 18.72
N PRO A 77 -13.47 5.63 19.59
CA PRO A 77 -12.42 4.67 19.29
C PRO A 77 -12.83 3.74 18.17
N ILE A 78 -11.85 3.39 17.34
CA ILE A 78 -11.94 2.39 16.27
C ILE A 78 -11.06 1.22 16.66
N LYS A 79 -11.55 0.02 16.41
CA LYS A 79 -10.73 -1.20 16.51
C LYS A 79 -10.85 -1.95 15.18
N PRO A 80 -9.73 -2.15 14.45
CA PRO A 80 -9.71 -3.02 13.29
C PRO A 80 -10.06 -4.46 13.69
N GLU A 81 -10.93 -5.11 12.90
CA GLU A 81 -11.37 -6.48 13.12
C GLU A 81 -11.20 -7.27 11.81
N ILE A 82 -10.54 -8.43 11.87
CA ILE A 82 -10.43 -9.34 10.72
C ILE A 82 -11.72 -10.13 10.60
N ILE A 83 -12.42 -9.99 9.48
CA ILE A 83 -13.69 -10.67 9.17
C ILE A 83 -13.44 -11.97 8.42
N LEU A 84 -12.53 -11.93 7.44
CA LEU A 84 -12.09 -13.12 6.71
C LEU A 84 -10.56 -13.10 6.62
N ASP A 85 -9.95 -14.25 6.82
CA ASP A 85 -8.50 -14.44 6.67
C ASP A 85 -8.23 -15.48 5.57
N LYS A 86 -7.73 -15.00 4.43
CA LYS A 86 -7.33 -15.84 3.29
C LYS A 86 -5.82 -15.82 3.14
N PRO A 87 -5.23 -16.79 2.44
CA PRO A 87 -3.78 -16.88 2.29
C PRO A 87 -3.11 -15.58 1.83
N PHE A 88 -3.70 -14.86 0.87
CA PHE A 88 -3.11 -13.66 0.27
C PHE A 88 -3.77 -12.34 0.71
N CYS A 89 -4.90 -12.37 1.40
CA CYS A 89 -5.63 -11.18 1.79
C CYS A 89 -6.47 -11.39 3.04
N THR A 90 -6.52 -10.40 3.91
CA THR A 90 -7.54 -10.33 4.96
C THR A 90 -8.61 -9.31 4.58
N LEU A 91 -9.86 -9.60 4.91
CA LEU A 91 -10.93 -8.60 4.89
C LEU A 91 -10.99 -7.97 6.28
N THR A 92 -10.53 -6.73 6.39
CA THR A 92 -10.44 -6.01 7.66
C THR A 92 -11.56 -4.97 7.76
N LYS A 93 -12.31 -5.01 8.86
CA LYS A 93 -13.38 -4.06 9.17
C LYS A 93 -12.89 -2.94 10.07
N PHE A 94 -13.31 -1.74 9.77
CA PHE A 94 -13.16 -0.55 10.61
C PHE A 94 -14.55 0.01 10.92
N ALA A 95 -14.89 0.04 12.19
CA ALA A 95 -16.17 0.60 12.65
C ALA A 95 -15.98 1.25 14.02
N THR A 96 -16.80 2.26 14.31
CA THR A 96 -16.85 2.83 15.66
C THR A 96 -17.53 1.85 16.62
N THR A 97 -17.13 1.87 17.87
CA THR A 97 -17.71 1.01 18.93
C THR A 97 -19.17 1.31 19.24
N SER A 98 -19.69 2.47 18.80
CA SER A 98 -21.12 2.80 18.98
C SER A 98 -21.93 2.25 17.80
N LYS A 99 -22.93 1.42 18.09
CA LYS A 99 -23.88 0.91 17.08
C LYS A 99 -24.58 2.07 16.38
N GLN A 100 -24.11 2.40 15.18
CA GLN A 100 -24.80 3.31 14.28
C GLN A 100 -25.87 2.49 13.54
N LYS A 101 -27.14 2.77 13.82
CA LYS A 101 -28.27 1.94 13.39
C LYS A 101 -28.50 1.85 11.88
N SER A 102 -27.81 2.66 11.06
CA SER A 102 -27.98 2.71 9.59
C SER A 102 -26.71 3.12 8.83
N ALA A 103 -25.54 2.72 9.30
CA ALA A 103 -24.32 3.01 8.55
C ALA A 103 -24.29 2.17 7.27
N GLU A 104 -24.10 2.84 6.13
CA GLU A 104 -23.87 2.18 4.85
C GLU A 104 -22.58 1.36 4.93
N THR A 105 -22.55 0.25 4.19
CA THR A 105 -21.36 -0.62 4.12
C THR A 105 -20.51 -0.26 2.91
N VAL A 106 -19.23 0.02 3.13
CA VAL A 106 -18.28 0.34 2.07
C VAL A 106 -17.14 -0.67 2.10
N LEU A 107 -16.89 -1.34 0.98
CA LEU A 107 -15.72 -2.16 0.73
C LEU A 107 -14.69 -1.36 -0.08
N ILE A 108 -13.58 -1.03 0.52
CA ILE A 108 -12.42 -0.45 -0.16
C ILE A 108 -11.55 -1.59 -0.69
N ILE A 109 -11.36 -1.64 -2.00
CA ILE A 109 -10.41 -2.53 -2.63
C ILE A 109 -9.10 -1.76 -2.80
N ALA A 110 -8.16 -2.06 -1.93
CA ALA A 110 -6.84 -1.44 -1.93
C ALA A 110 -5.96 -2.00 -3.06
N PRO A 111 -5.04 -1.20 -3.63
CA PRO A 111 -4.08 -1.69 -4.61
C PRO A 111 -3.09 -2.68 -3.99
N MET A 112 -2.62 -3.63 -4.82
CA MET A 112 -1.59 -4.63 -4.48
C MET A 112 -0.20 -4.25 -5.05
N SER A 113 -0.08 -3.10 -5.68
CA SER A 113 1.08 -2.67 -6.47
C SER A 113 2.25 -2.16 -5.60
N GLY A 114 2.94 -3.07 -4.90
CA GLY A 114 4.13 -2.72 -4.11
C GLY A 114 3.85 -1.97 -2.80
N HIS A 115 2.58 -1.82 -2.43
CA HIS A 115 2.13 -1.11 -1.24
C HIS A 115 1.35 -2.02 -0.33
N TYR A 116 1.28 -1.64 0.94
CA TYR A 116 0.29 -2.20 1.85
C TYR A 116 -1.03 -1.42 1.77
N ALA A 117 -2.12 -2.08 2.14
CA ALA A 117 -3.46 -1.47 2.14
C ALA A 117 -3.59 -0.25 3.07
N THR A 118 -2.65 -0.08 4.00
CA THR A 118 -2.51 1.12 4.85
C THR A 118 -2.33 2.42 4.04
N LEU A 119 -2.03 2.33 2.73
CA LEU A 119 -2.14 3.42 1.77
C LEU A 119 -3.53 4.08 1.80
N ALA A 120 -4.59 3.30 1.99
CA ALA A 120 -5.97 3.79 2.04
C ALA A 120 -6.37 4.36 3.41
N ARG A 121 -5.44 4.54 4.37
CA ARG A 121 -5.71 5.00 5.74
C ARG A 121 -6.58 6.25 5.81
N ASN A 122 -6.24 7.27 5.04
CA ASN A 122 -6.99 8.53 5.06
C ASN A 122 -8.40 8.36 4.50
N THR A 123 -8.57 7.50 3.48
CA THR A 123 -9.89 7.15 2.95
C THR A 123 -10.72 6.41 4.00
N VAL A 124 -10.11 5.46 4.71
CA VAL A 124 -10.76 4.77 5.84
C VAL A 124 -11.18 5.76 6.91
N ALA A 125 -10.26 6.59 7.39
CA ALA A 125 -10.53 7.58 8.44
C ALA A 125 -11.65 8.57 8.05
N SER A 126 -11.72 8.94 6.76
CA SER A 126 -12.75 9.85 6.24
C SER A 126 -14.14 9.19 6.16
N LEU A 127 -14.23 7.88 5.93
CA LEU A 127 -15.50 7.17 5.74
C LEU A 127 -16.06 6.57 7.05
N VAL A 128 -15.21 6.15 7.98
CA VAL A 128 -15.64 5.50 9.24
C VAL A 128 -16.61 6.32 10.09
N PRO A 129 -16.60 7.69 10.11
CA PRO A 129 -17.62 8.45 10.80
C PRO A 129 -19.05 8.11 10.41
N ASP A 130 -19.30 7.79 9.14
CA ASP A 130 -20.62 7.63 8.54
C ASP A 130 -20.90 6.20 8.02
N CYS A 131 -19.86 5.38 7.84
CA CYS A 131 -19.94 4.07 7.21
C CYS A 131 -19.31 2.97 8.05
N ASN A 132 -19.76 1.72 7.84
CA ASN A 132 -18.98 0.53 8.18
C ASN A 132 -17.98 0.28 7.04
N VAL A 133 -16.71 0.48 7.29
CA VAL A 133 -15.67 0.39 6.26
C VAL A 133 -14.97 -0.96 6.35
N TYR A 134 -14.89 -1.65 5.22
CA TYR A 134 -14.13 -2.87 5.04
C TYR A 134 -13.01 -2.62 4.03
N VAL A 135 -11.86 -3.24 4.22
CA VAL A 135 -10.70 -3.05 3.35
C VAL A 135 -10.10 -4.41 3.00
N THR A 136 -9.74 -4.60 1.73
CA THR A 136 -8.90 -5.72 1.31
C THR A 136 -7.47 -5.44 1.75
N ASP A 137 -7.00 -6.15 2.75
CA ASP A 137 -5.67 -5.99 3.33
C ASP A 137 -4.74 -7.09 2.79
N TRP A 138 -4.06 -6.77 1.68
CA TRP A 138 -3.20 -7.71 0.96
C TRP A 138 -1.94 -8.05 1.76
N LYS A 139 -1.67 -9.35 1.90
CA LYS A 139 -0.46 -9.86 2.54
C LYS A 139 0.73 -9.76 1.59
N ASN A 140 1.92 -9.56 2.14
CA ASN A 140 3.13 -9.63 1.36
C ASN A 140 3.33 -11.07 0.85
N ALA A 141 3.40 -11.25 -0.47
CA ALA A 141 3.49 -12.59 -1.07
C ALA A 141 4.75 -13.36 -0.63
N ARG A 142 5.82 -12.67 -0.20
CA ARG A 142 7.02 -13.32 0.35
C ARG A 142 6.73 -14.11 1.64
N ASP A 143 5.71 -13.69 2.39
CA ASP A 143 5.34 -14.28 3.68
C ASP A 143 4.24 -15.35 3.54
N VAL A 144 3.74 -15.58 2.32
CA VAL A 144 2.72 -16.58 2.02
C VAL A 144 3.40 -17.89 1.59
N PRO A 145 3.26 -19.00 2.34
CA PRO A 145 3.88 -20.27 2.01
C PRO A 145 3.52 -20.75 0.59
N VAL A 146 4.47 -21.40 -0.10
CA VAL A 146 4.24 -21.93 -1.45
C VAL A 146 3.11 -22.97 -1.46
N THR A 147 2.93 -23.69 -0.34
CA THR A 147 1.83 -24.65 -0.15
C THR A 147 0.43 -24.03 -0.22
N ALA A 148 0.30 -22.71 -0.06
CA ALA A 148 -0.96 -21.99 -0.26
C ALA A 148 -1.36 -21.85 -1.75
N GLY A 149 -0.55 -22.35 -2.67
CA GLY A 149 -0.78 -22.29 -4.11
C GLY A 149 -0.24 -21.00 -4.76
N SER A 150 -0.53 -20.85 -6.05
CA SER A 150 -0.29 -19.62 -6.82
C SER A 150 -1.37 -18.57 -6.53
N PHE A 151 -1.13 -17.35 -6.99
CA PHE A 151 -2.12 -16.27 -6.96
C PHE A 151 -2.00 -15.45 -8.24
N ASN A 152 -3.04 -15.43 -9.02
CA ASN A 152 -3.10 -14.76 -10.32
C ASN A 152 -4.29 -13.79 -10.39
N VAL A 153 -4.57 -13.24 -11.56
CA VAL A 153 -5.66 -12.29 -11.79
C VAL A 153 -7.03 -12.90 -11.51
N ASP A 154 -7.24 -14.16 -11.89
CA ASP A 154 -8.52 -14.85 -11.65
C ASP A 154 -8.72 -15.09 -10.15
N ASP A 155 -7.69 -15.48 -9.42
CA ASP A 155 -7.72 -15.63 -7.97
C ASP A 155 -8.07 -14.30 -7.26
N PHE A 156 -7.53 -13.18 -7.79
CA PHE A 156 -7.87 -11.86 -7.28
C PHE A 156 -9.37 -11.57 -7.46
N VAL A 157 -9.90 -11.81 -8.64
CA VAL A 157 -11.34 -11.63 -8.94
C VAL A 157 -12.19 -12.55 -8.06
N ASP A 158 -11.77 -13.82 -7.85
CA ASP A 158 -12.44 -14.77 -6.98
C ASP A 158 -12.51 -14.26 -5.53
N TYR A 159 -11.42 -13.69 -5.01
CA TYR A 159 -11.42 -13.08 -3.69
C TYR A 159 -12.40 -11.92 -3.58
N LEU A 160 -12.45 -11.05 -4.61
CA LEU A 160 -13.40 -9.94 -4.63
C LEU A 160 -14.85 -10.41 -4.66
N VAL A 161 -15.17 -11.41 -5.49
CA VAL A 161 -16.51 -12.03 -5.55
C VAL A 161 -16.91 -12.58 -4.18
N GLU A 162 -16.00 -13.29 -3.51
CA GLU A 162 -16.25 -13.84 -2.18
C GLU A 162 -16.47 -12.73 -1.13
N PHE A 163 -15.62 -11.69 -1.12
CA PHE A 163 -15.76 -10.58 -0.17
C PHE A 163 -17.04 -9.79 -0.37
N ILE A 164 -17.40 -9.46 -1.63
CA ILE A 164 -18.65 -8.77 -1.96
C ILE A 164 -19.85 -9.61 -1.55
N THR A 165 -19.82 -10.91 -1.85
CA THR A 165 -20.90 -11.83 -1.49
C THR A 165 -21.05 -11.96 0.04
N CYS A 166 -19.94 -12.03 0.77
CA CYS A 166 -19.92 -12.08 2.23
C CYS A 166 -20.54 -10.83 2.87
N LEU A 167 -20.27 -9.66 2.30
CA LEU A 167 -20.80 -8.38 2.81
C LEU A 167 -22.24 -8.12 2.39
N GLY A 168 -22.70 -8.75 1.33
CA GLY A 168 -24.07 -8.68 0.84
C GLY A 168 -24.37 -7.51 -0.11
N PRO A 169 -25.58 -7.48 -0.68
CA PRO A 169 -25.94 -6.61 -1.80
C PRO A 169 -26.09 -5.12 -1.43
N MET A 170 -26.11 -4.79 -0.14
CA MET A 170 -26.16 -3.39 0.32
C MET A 170 -24.78 -2.74 0.43
N THR A 171 -23.73 -3.40 -0.09
CA THR A 171 -22.36 -2.93 -0.03
C THR A 171 -22.04 -2.00 -1.20
N HIS A 172 -21.43 -0.86 -0.91
CA HIS A 172 -20.79 0.02 -1.88
C HIS A 172 -19.34 -0.44 -2.06
N VAL A 173 -18.91 -0.64 -3.31
CA VAL A 173 -17.54 -1.04 -3.62
C VAL A 173 -16.76 0.15 -4.14
N LEU A 174 -15.61 0.44 -3.53
CA LEU A 174 -14.68 1.50 -3.89
C LEU A 174 -13.33 0.88 -4.26
N ALA A 175 -13.01 0.81 -5.53
CA ALA A 175 -11.73 0.30 -6.02
C ALA A 175 -10.77 1.45 -6.33
N ILE A 176 -9.59 1.44 -5.69
CA ILE A 176 -8.61 2.53 -5.80
C ILE A 176 -7.46 2.09 -6.72
N CYS A 177 -7.28 2.78 -7.84
CA CYS A 177 -6.17 2.60 -8.78
C CYS A 177 -6.17 1.21 -9.45
N GLN A 178 -5.10 0.42 -9.32
CA GLN A 178 -4.87 -0.87 -9.97
C GLN A 178 -6.07 -1.85 -9.93
N PRO A 179 -6.78 -2.05 -8.83
CA PRO A 179 -7.88 -3.00 -8.77
C PRO A 179 -9.18 -2.56 -9.47
N ALA A 180 -9.25 -1.36 -10.04
CA ALA A 180 -10.47 -0.88 -10.69
C ALA A 180 -10.98 -1.82 -11.80
N PRO A 181 -10.16 -2.29 -12.78
CA PRO A 181 -10.63 -3.25 -13.77
C PRO A 181 -11.01 -4.61 -13.17
N LEU A 182 -10.33 -5.04 -12.09
CA LEU A 182 -10.62 -6.30 -11.41
C LEU A 182 -11.94 -6.24 -10.64
N ALA A 183 -12.24 -5.09 -10.03
CA ALA A 183 -13.53 -4.84 -9.39
C ALA A 183 -14.68 -4.82 -10.40
N ALA A 184 -14.46 -4.23 -11.57
CA ALA A 184 -15.42 -4.28 -12.67
C ALA A 184 -15.64 -5.72 -13.16
N ALA A 185 -14.59 -6.52 -13.30
CA ALA A 185 -14.66 -7.93 -13.65
C ALA A 185 -15.43 -8.76 -12.60
N ALA A 186 -15.17 -8.51 -11.30
CA ALA A 186 -15.89 -9.17 -10.20
C ALA A 186 -17.38 -8.82 -10.22
N ALA A 187 -17.73 -7.55 -10.44
CA ALA A 187 -19.13 -7.13 -10.57
C ALA A 187 -19.80 -7.75 -11.80
N ALA A 188 -19.14 -7.79 -12.95
CA ALA A 188 -19.67 -8.45 -14.16
C ALA A 188 -19.89 -9.95 -13.95
N ARG A 189 -18.97 -10.62 -13.25
CA ARG A 189 -19.11 -12.03 -12.89
C ARG A 189 -20.29 -12.27 -11.94
N LEU A 190 -20.43 -11.43 -10.90
CA LEU A 190 -21.60 -11.49 -10.00
C LEU A 190 -22.91 -11.26 -10.73
N ALA A 191 -22.95 -10.29 -11.66
CA ALA A 191 -24.14 -10.03 -12.47
C ALA A 191 -24.58 -11.25 -13.30
N ARG A 192 -23.61 -12.05 -13.77
CA ARG A 192 -23.87 -13.27 -14.53
C ARG A 192 -24.26 -14.46 -13.64
N ASP A 193 -23.46 -14.70 -12.58
CA ASP A 193 -23.50 -15.97 -11.83
C ASP A 193 -24.35 -15.88 -10.56
N ASN A 194 -24.44 -14.70 -9.93
CA ASN A 194 -25.22 -14.46 -8.71
C ASN A 194 -25.72 -13.00 -8.62
N PRO A 195 -26.71 -12.61 -9.45
CA PRO A 195 -27.19 -11.22 -9.48
C PRO A 195 -27.68 -10.70 -8.12
N ALA A 196 -28.14 -11.58 -7.24
CA ALA A 196 -28.61 -11.21 -5.90
C ALA A 196 -27.49 -10.71 -4.98
N ALA A 197 -26.22 -11.03 -5.28
CA ALA A 197 -25.05 -10.57 -4.53
C ALA A 197 -24.37 -9.33 -5.14
N MET A 198 -24.97 -8.74 -6.20
CA MET A 198 -24.42 -7.53 -6.79
C MET A 198 -24.26 -6.40 -5.77
N PRO A 199 -23.15 -5.66 -5.79
CA PRO A 199 -22.99 -4.51 -4.90
C PRO A 199 -24.00 -3.40 -5.25
N LYS A 200 -24.38 -2.62 -4.25
CA LYS A 200 -25.29 -1.47 -4.38
C LYS A 200 -24.73 -0.40 -5.33
N SER A 201 -23.42 -0.19 -5.31
CA SER A 201 -22.71 0.67 -6.25
C SER A 201 -21.26 0.24 -6.42
N LEU A 202 -20.68 0.62 -7.56
CA LEU A 202 -19.28 0.41 -7.88
C LEU A 202 -18.64 1.75 -8.23
N ILE A 203 -17.61 2.14 -7.47
CA ILE A 203 -16.85 3.38 -7.66
C ILE A 203 -15.43 2.99 -8.05
N LEU A 204 -14.96 3.44 -9.21
CA LEU A 204 -13.65 3.16 -9.77
C LEU A 204 -12.82 4.45 -9.75
N MET A 205 -11.81 4.51 -8.87
CA MET A 205 -10.98 5.70 -8.68
C MET A 205 -9.63 5.55 -9.36
N GLY A 206 -9.42 6.32 -10.45
CA GLY A 206 -8.12 6.48 -11.08
C GLY A 206 -7.48 5.18 -11.61
N GLY A 207 -8.29 4.18 -11.96
CA GLY A 207 -7.81 2.89 -12.44
C GLY A 207 -7.84 2.75 -13.95
N PRO A 208 -6.93 1.97 -14.54
CA PRO A 208 -6.82 1.76 -15.98
C PRO A 208 -7.85 0.75 -16.48
N VAL A 209 -9.12 1.10 -16.52
CA VAL A 209 -10.20 0.20 -17.00
C VAL A 209 -10.05 -0.09 -18.49
N ASP A 210 -9.75 0.92 -19.28
CA ASP A 210 -9.36 0.78 -20.69
C ASP A 210 -8.07 1.60 -20.96
N PRO A 211 -6.89 0.97 -20.86
CA PRO A 211 -5.63 1.65 -21.11
C PRO A 211 -5.41 2.05 -22.58
N ALA A 212 -6.28 1.58 -23.50
CA ALA A 212 -6.23 1.96 -24.90
C ALA A 212 -6.95 3.28 -25.16
N ALA A 213 -7.99 3.59 -24.38
CA ALA A 213 -8.78 4.81 -24.55
C ALA A 213 -8.00 6.09 -24.21
N ASN A 214 -7.07 6.01 -23.27
CA ASN A 214 -6.21 7.14 -22.89
C ASN A 214 -4.76 6.65 -22.69
N PRO A 215 -3.97 6.54 -23.78
CA PRO A 215 -2.60 6.06 -23.72
C PRO A 215 -1.71 6.99 -22.86
N SER A 216 -0.84 6.39 -22.07
CA SER A 216 0.19 7.08 -21.29
C SER A 216 1.57 6.52 -21.61
N ALA A 217 2.64 7.18 -21.17
CA ALA A 217 4.00 6.67 -21.34
C ALA A 217 4.16 5.26 -20.75
N VAL A 218 3.45 4.96 -19.65
CA VAL A 218 3.47 3.63 -18.99
C VAL A 218 2.76 2.58 -19.86
N THR A 219 1.58 2.90 -20.40
CA THR A 219 0.84 1.96 -21.25
C THR A 219 1.54 1.75 -22.58
N ASP A 220 2.18 2.77 -23.13
CA ASP A 220 2.99 2.67 -24.35
C ASP A 220 4.25 1.84 -24.12
N TYR A 221 4.91 1.98 -22.98
CA TYR A 221 6.02 1.13 -22.59
C TYR A 221 5.58 -0.33 -22.46
N ALA A 222 4.47 -0.57 -21.75
CA ALA A 222 3.94 -1.92 -21.56
C ALA A 222 3.56 -2.61 -22.89
N ARG A 223 3.02 -1.85 -23.86
CA ARG A 223 2.70 -2.38 -25.20
C ARG A 223 3.93 -2.73 -26.04
N LYS A 224 5.04 -2.00 -25.83
CA LYS A 224 6.29 -2.19 -26.60
C LYS A 224 7.23 -3.22 -25.98
N THR A 225 7.00 -3.59 -24.73
CA THR A 225 7.87 -4.49 -23.99
C THR A 225 7.29 -5.90 -23.99
N ASP A 226 8.10 -6.89 -24.36
CA ASP A 226 7.68 -8.28 -24.29
C ASP A 226 7.49 -8.72 -22.83
N ILE A 227 6.43 -9.48 -22.58
CA ILE A 227 6.12 -10.06 -21.26
C ILE A 227 7.28 -10.92 -20.76
N ALA A 228 7.90 -11.72 -21.62
CA ALA A 228 9.05 -12.56 -21.24
C ALA A 228 10.23 -11.72 -20.78
N GLN A 229 10.47 -10.57 -21.41
CA GLN A 229 11.50 -9.63 -21.01
C GLN A 229 11.17 -8.99 -19.65
N LEU A 230 9.92 -8.57 -19.43
CA LEU A 230 9.49 -8.03 -18.13
C LEU A 230 9.66 -9.08 -17.03
N GLN A 231 9.19 -10.31 -17.27
CA GLN A 231 9.32 -11.39 -16.31
C GLN A 231 10.79 -11.66 -15.95
N SER A 232 11.67 -11.69 -16.95
CA SER A 232 13.09 -11.93 -16.72
C SER A 232 13.82 -10.80 -15.99
N THR A 233 13.29 -9.57 -16.06
CA THR A 233 13.90 -8.37 -15.43
C THR A 233 13.39 -8.08 -14.05
N VAL A 234 12.11 -8.28 -13.78
CA VAL A 234 11.48 -7.80 -12.52
C VAL A 234 10.95 -8.91 -11.62
N ILE A 235 10.74 -10.13 -12.12
CA ILE A 235 10.24 -11.25 -11.32
C ILE A 235 11.42 -12.01 -10.70
N MET A 236 11.39 -12.20 -9.39
CA MET A 236 12.45 -12.86 -8.64
C MET A 236 11.86 -13.93 -7.71
N PRO A 237 12.55 -15.07 -7.50
CA PRO A 237 12.15 -16.03 -6.47
C PRO A 237 12.46 -15.49 -5.08
N VAL A 238 11.51 -15.61 -4.19
CA VAL A 238 11.66 -15.22 -2.77
C VAL A 238 12.78 -16.04 -2.13
N ALA A 239 13.61 -15.40 -1.30
CA ALA A 239 14.73 -16.01 -0.61
C ALA A 239 14.29 -16.99 0.47
N ASP A 240 15.19 -17.95 0.80
CA ASP A 240 14.89 -19.11 1.65
C ASP A 240 14.51 -18.77 3.10
N GLN A 241 14.86 -17.59 3.59
CA GLN A 241 14.52 -17.15 4.95
C GLN A 241 13.05 -16.75 5.14
N TYR A 242 12.25 -16.67 4.08
CA TYR A 242 10.84 -16.29 4.13
C TYR A 242 9.92 -17.50 3.94
N ALA A 243 8.72 -17.44 4.49
CA ALA A 243 7.73 -18.51 4.36
C ALA A 243 7.36 -18.83 2.90
N GLY A 244 7.41 -17.83 2.02
CA GLY A 244 7.17 -17.96 0.58
C GLY A 244 8.41 -18.33 -0.24
N ALA A 245 9.46 -18.91 0.37
CA ALA A 245 10.70 -19.28 -0.32
C ALA A 245 10.46 -19.97 -1.68
N GLY A 246 11.11 -19.46 -2.73
CA GLY A 246 10.96 -19.95 -4.10
C GLY A 246 9.72 -19.42 -4.85
N ARG A 247 8.77 -18.74 -4.19
CA ARG A 247 7.64 -18.09 -4.86
C ARG A 247 8.15 -16.98 -5.79
N LEU A 248 7.67 -16.96 -7.01
CA LEU A 248 7.98 -15.90 -7.96
C LEU A 248 7.17 -14.64 -7.59
N VAL A 249 7.86 -13.54 -7.35
CA VAL A 249 7.26 -12.27 -6.96
C VAL A 249 7.83 -11.11 -7.76
N TYR A 250 7.05 -10.05 -7.93
CA TYR A 250 7.53 -8.74 -8.31
C TYR A 250 7.86 -7.98 -7.02
N PRO A 251 9.12 -7.78 -6.64
CA PRO A 251 9.47 -7.19 -5.35
C PRO A 251 8.90 -5.79 -5.20
N GLY A 252 8.33 -5.49 -4.02
CA GLY A 252 7.68 -4.20 -3.75
C GLY A 252 8.59 -3.00 -3.98
N LEU A 253 9.87 -3.08 -3.60
CA LEU A 253 10.85 -2.01 -3.86
C LEU A 253 11.02 -1.71 -5.35
N VAL A 254 11.05 -2.74 -6.21
CA VAL A 254 11.21 -2.55 -7.67
C VAL A 254 9.96 -1.89 -8.25
N GLN A 255 8.77 -2.34 -7.84
CA GLN A 255 7.49 -1.70 -8.21
C GLN A 255 7.45 -0.24 -7.76
N LEU A 256 7.85 0.01 -6.51
CA LEU A 256 7.90 1.32 -5.91
C LEU A 256 8.83 2.27 -6.67
N THR A 257 10.02 1.81 -7.02
CA THR A 257 11.01 2.58 -7.79
C THR A 257 10.45 2.94 -9.17
N ALA A 258 9.80 1.99 -9.85
CA ALA A 258 9.16 2.25 -11.13
C ALA A 258 8.05 3.31 -10.99
N PHE A 259 7.26 3.24 -9.94
CA PHE A 259 6.20 4.20 -9.66
C PHE A 259 6.75 5.61 -9.38
N MET A 260 7.79 5.71 -8.56
CA MET A 260 8.46 6.98 -8.24
C MET A 260 9.11 7.62 -9.48
N SER A 261 9.61 6.82 -10.42
CA SER A 261 10.24 7.33 -11.64
C SER A 261 9.28 8.06 -12.57
N MET A 262 7.98 7.81 -12.47
CA MET A 262 6.96 8.50 -13.28
C MET A 262 6.82 9.99 -12.93
N ASN A 263 7.15 10.39 -11.70
CA ASN A 263 7.13 11.78 -11.25
C ASN A 263 8.27 12.06 -10.26
N ALA A 264 9.50 11.80 -10.69
CA ALA A 264 10.69 11.84 -9.85
C ALA A 264 10.89 13.21 -9.15
N THR A 265 10.64 14.31 -9.85
CA THR A 265 10.82 15.65 -9.30
C THR A 265 9.94 15.89 -8.08
N THR A 266 8.64 15.61 -8.18
CA THR A 266 7.69 15.78 -7.06
C THR A 266 8.06 14.89 -5.86
N HIS A 267 8.51 13.66 -6.13
CA HIS A 267 8.94 12.75 -5.06
C HIS A 267 10.21 13.21 -4.37
N ILE A 268 11.19 13.71 -5.13
CA ILE A 268 12.43 14.27 -4.58
C ILE A 268 12.13 15.51 -3.74
N GLU A 269 11.29 16.43 -4.23
CA GLU A 269 10.90 17.62 -3.47
C GLU A 269 10.17 17.27 -2.17
N ALA A 270 9.25 16.28 -2.20
CA ALA A 270 8.56 15.81 -1.00
C ALA A 270 9.55 15.19 0.01
N PHE A 271 10.51 14.42 -0.47
CA PHE A 271 11.55 13.82 0.35
C PHE A 271 12.45 14.90 1.00
N MET A 272 12.86 15.90 0.23
CA MET A 272 13.68 17.01 0.76
C MET A 272 12.92 17.86 1.78
N ARG A 273 11.63 18.14 1.56
CA ARG A 273 10.79 18.83 2.57
C ARG A 273 10.71 18.06 3.87
N GLN A 274 10.57 16.74 3.80
CA GLN A 274 10.51 15.88 4.97
C GLN A 274 11.84 15.86 5.74
N ILE A 275 12.97 15.78 5.04
CA ILE A 275 14.29 15.90 5.66
C ILE A 275 14.41 17.24 6.38
N GLY A 276 13.99 18.34 5.75
CA GLY A 276 13.96 19.67 6.37
C GLY A 276 13.15 19.69 7.66
N ALA A 277 11.90 19.21 7.62
CA ALA A 277 11.02 19.18 8.78
C ALA A 277 11.57 18.32 9.94
N GLU A 278 12.18 17.17 9.65
CA GLU A 278 12.84 16.35 10.65
C GLU A 278 14.12 17.03 11.21
N SER A 279 14.85 17.77 10.36
CA SER A 279 16.05 18.51 10.76
C SER A 279 15.74 19.67 11.69
N ASP A 280 14.64 20.37 11.44
CA ASP A 280 14.19 21.55 12.18
C ASP A 280 13.32 21.19 13.40
N GLY A 281 12.98 19.92 13.58
CA GLY A 281 12.10 19.44 14.65
C GLY A 281 10.65 19.88 14.49
N THR A 282 10.24 20.29 13.29
CA THR A 282 8.87 20.74 12.95
C THR A 282 8.00 19.62 12.38
N ALA A 283 8.55 18.40 12.24
CA ALA A 283 7.81 17.25 11.75
C ALA A 283 6.69 16.86 12.73
N HIS A 284 5.44 17.02 12.30
CA HIS A 284 4.27 16.57 13.07
C HIS A 284 4.03 15.07 12.88
N ASP A 285 3.33 14.43 13.83
CA ASP A 285 3.01 13.01 13.74
C ASP A 285 2.14 12.68 12.53
N GLU A 286 1.26 13.59 12.10
CA GLU A 286 0.49 13.46 10.85
C GLU A 286 1.40 13.46 9.62
N ASP A 287 2.40 14.34 9.57
CA ASP A 287 3.40 14.37 8.50
C ASP A 287 4.27 13.11 8.52
N ARG A 288 4.58 12.61 9.71
CA ARG A 288 5.31 11.34 9.90
C ARG A 288 4.53 10.13 9.39
N HIS A 289 3.20 10.13 9.53
CA HIS A 289 2.33 9.06 9.02
C HIS A 289 2.02 9.24 7.52
N ASN A 290 1.86 10.48 7.06
CA ASN A 290 1.54 10.81 5.67
C ASN A 290 2.79 10.90 4.77
N SER A 291 3.97 10.94 5.33
CA SER A 291 5.24 11.03 4.63
C SER A 291 5.67 9.74 3.92
N CYS A 292 4.74 9.00 3.39
CA CYS A 292 5.04 8.05 2.35
C CYS A 292 5.22 8.85 1.05
N LEU A 293 6.40 8.80 0.44
CA LEU A 293 6.70 9.35 -0.89
C LEU A 293 5.66 8.96 -1.97
N LEU A 294 4.80 8.01 -1.66
CA LEU A 294 3.80 7.41 -2.51
C LEU A 294 2.40 8.02 -2.39
N TYR A 295 2.11 8.77 -1.32
CA TYR A 295 0.81 9.41 -1.15
C TYR A 295 0.65 10.68 -1.98
N THR A 296 1.73 11.23 -2.49
CA THR A 296 1.74 12.45 -3.27
C THR A 296 1.91 12.22 -4.76
N SER A 297 1.42 11.08 -5.29
CA SER A 297 1.25 10.99 -6.74
C SER A 297 0.16 11.98 -7.11
N PRO A 298 0.47 13.11 -7.76
CA PRO A 298 -0.56 13.99 -8.26
C PRO A 298 -1.44 13.19 -9.22
N SER A 299 -2.74 13.34 -9.09
CA SER A 299 -3.68 12.90 -10.11
C SER A 299 -3.16 13.45 -11.45
N PRO A 300 -3.10 12.65 -12.52
CA PRO A 300 -2.73 13.16 -13.84
C PRO A 300 -3.85 14.07 -14.33
N ARG A 301 -3.80 15.29 -13.93
CA ARG A 301 -4.55 16.43 -14.41
C ARG A 301 -3.57 17.58 -14.52
N ASP A 302 -2.67 17.44 -15.46
CA ASP A 302 -2.04 18.59 -16.14
C ASP A 302 -1.26 18.05 -17.32
#